data_b6a904eef5ae463a50e3760201d21516
#
_entry.id   b6a904eef5ae463a50e3760201d21516
#
_cell.length_a   1.000
_cell.length_b   1.000
_cell.length_c   1.000
_cell.angle_alpha   90.00
_cell.angle_beta   90.00
_cell.angle_gamma   90.00
#
_symmetry.space_group_name_H-M   'P 1'
#
loop_
_entity.id
_entity.type
_entity.pdbx_description
1 polymer ?
#
loop_
_entity_poly.entity_id
_entity_poly.type
_entity_poly.pdbx_seq_one_letter_code
_entity_poly.pdbx_strand_id
1 'polypeptide(L)'
;LGDVYKRQVYQEGIYLGYRYFETRYEDVVMGTAKAGDYNWATTVAYPFGYGDSYTTFAYSNFNVTESDDAFTVTLKVTNTGKTFSGKETVQIYFQSPYTAYDKANGIEKAAAELCGFAKTDVLAPGASETVNITVDKSELRTYDANNAKTYIVDAGDYYFTAATDSHNAVNNILAAKGYTVENTNGRMTEDGNTDLVWKWTNDTLDTTTFSTGANGTAITNLFDEADPNKSSSEPGEVTWLSPVSYTHLTL
;
A
#
# COMPACT_ATOMS: atom_id res chain seq x y z
N LEU A 1 -3.94 28.71 34.62
CA LEU A 1 -4.87 28.52 33.49
C LEU A 1 -4.23 28.86 32.13
N GLY A 2 -3.03 28.42 31.80
CA GLY A 2 -2.40 28.83 30.58
C GLY A 2 -1.59 27.79 29.84
N ASP A 3 -1.30 26.63 30.39
CA ASP A 3 -0.30 25.74 29.85
C ASP A 3 -0.86 24.42 29.24
N VAL A 4 -2.18 24.19 29.29
CA VAL A 4 -2.80 22.94 28.86
C VAL A 4 -2.75 22.75 27.33
N TYR A 5 -2.49 23.79 26.54
CA TYR A 5 -2.53 23.72 25.07
C TYR A 5 -1.26 24.17 24.37
N LYS A 6 -0.12 24.19 25.05
CA LYS A 6 1.12 24.66 24.42
C LYS A 6 1.74 23.71 23.41
N ARG A 7 1.34 22.44 23.40
CA ARG A 7 1.78 21.44 22.41
C ARG A 7 0.63 20.49 22.09
N GLN A 8 0.12 20.56 20.90
CA GLN A 8 -0.79 19.56 20.36
C GLN A 8 0.00 18.74 19.38
N VAL A 9 0.10 17.44 19.63
CA VAL A 9 0.73 16.49 18.72
C VAL A 9 -0.39 15.74 18.00
N TYR A 10 -0.44 15.90 16.67
CA TYR A 10 -1.26 15.03 15.83
C TYR A 10 -0.46 13.76 15.59
N GLN A 11 -0.91 12.68 16.18
CA GLN A 11 -0.26 11.39 16.03
C GLN A 11 -1.19 10.45 15.30
N GLU A 12 -0.87 10.27 14.03
CA GLU A 12 -1.58 9.38 13.14
C GLU A 12 -0.63 8.26 12.71
N GLY A 13 -1.11 7.02 12.72
CA GLY A 13 -0.40 5.88 12.14
C GLY A 13 -0.47 5.91 10.61
N ILE A 14 0.05 4.86 9.98
CA ILE A 14 0.03 4.71 8.52
C ILE A 14 -1.37 4.43 7.95
N TYR A 15 -2.31 4.02 8.81
CA TYR A 15 -3.66 3.62 8.42
C TYR A 15 -4.60 4.82 8.24
N LEU A 16 -4.35 5.58 7.19
CA LEU A 16 -5.16 6.70 6.76
C LEU A 16 -5.79 6.43 5.40
N GLY A 17 -7.05 6.84 5.23
CA GLY A 17 -7.76 6.70 3.97
C GLY A 17 -7.79 5.26 3.47
N TYR A 18 -7.42 5.03 2.21
CA TYR A 18 -7.46 3.72 1.58
C TYR A 18 -6.55 2.70 2.25
N ARG A 19 -5.40 3.10 2.81
CA ARG A 19 -4.51 2.18 3.53
C ARG A 19 -5.22 1.49 4.69
N TYR A 20 -6.11 2.20 5.39
CA TYR A 20 -6.95 1.62 6.43
C TYR A 20 -7.98 0.65 5.85
N PHE A 21 -8.81 1.12 4.92
CA PHE A 21 -9.92 0.35 4.39
C PHE A 21 -9.46 -0.91 3.65
N GLU A 22 -8.41 -0.81 2.86
CA GLU A 22 -7.88 -1.93 2.09
C GLU A 22 -7.13 -2.94 2.97
N THR A 23 -6.42 -2.50 4.01
CA THR A 23 -5.78 -3.43 4.96
C THR A 23 -6.83 -4.19 5.76
N ARG A 24 -7.92 -3.53 6.18
CA ARG A 24 -9.05 -4.20 6.82
C ARG A 24 -9.69 -5.24 5.90
N TYR A 25 -9.84 -4.90 4.64
CA TYR A 25 -10.37 -5.83 3.66
C TYR A 25 -9.45 -7.05 3.48
N GLU A 26 -8.16 -6.85 3.34
CA GLU A 26 -7.19 -7.95 3.26
C GLU A 26 -7.30 -8.87 4.49
N ASP A 27 -7.38 -8.32 5.70
CA ASP A 27 -7.56 -9.07 6.94
C ASP A 27 -8.81 -9.96 6.91
N VAL A 28 -9.93 -9.44 6.43
CA VAL A 28 -11.19 -10.21 6.27
C VAL A 28 -11.01 -11.33 5.26
N VAL A 29 -10.42 -11.04 4.09
CA VAL A 29 -10.21 -12.03 3.04
C VAL A 29 -9.30 -13.16 3.52
N MET A 30 -8.20 -12.82 4.15
CA MET A 30 -7.23 -13.79 4.68
C MET A 30 -7.74 -14.53 5.92
N GLY A 31 -8.81 -14.04 6.56
CA GLY A 31 -9.35 -14.64 7.78
C GLY A 31 -8.42 -14.49 8.98
N THR A 32 -7.68 -13.39 9.06
CA THR A 32 -6.81 -13.10 10.20
C THR A 32 -7.63 -12.92 11.48
N ALA A 33 -7.08 -13.36 12.61
CA ALA A 33 -7.75 -13.22 13.90
C ALA A 33 -8.00 -11.76 14.21
N LYS A 34 -9.13 -11.23 14.36
CA LYS A 34 -9.52 -9.85 14.66
C LYS A 34 -9.92 -9.02 13.41
N ALA A 35 -10.10 -9.66 12.24
CA ALA A 35 -10.70 -8.98 11.09
C ALA A 35 -12.11 -8.41 11.43
N GLY A 36 -12.82 -9.05 12.39
CA GLY A 36 -14.17 -8.63 12.81
C GLY A 36 -15.19 -8.86 11.71
N ASP A 37 -16.23 -8.04 11.73
CA ASP A 37 -17.36 -8.05 10.81
C ASP A 37 -17.24 -6.96 9.72
N TYR A 38 -16.04 -6.44 9.49
CA TYR A 38 -15.81 -5.41 8.49
C TYR A 38 -16.26 -5.89 7.10
N ASN A 39 -17.06 -5.06 6.45
CA ASN A 39 -17.53 -5.30 5.09
C ASN A 39 -17.17 -4.11 4.21
N TRP A 40 -16.20 -4.32 3.33
CA TRP A 40 -15.69 -3.29 2.45
C TRP A 40 -16.77 -2.68 1.56
N ALA A 41 -17.60 -3.53 0.94
CA ALA A 41 -18.61 -3.11 -0.03
C ALA A 41 -19.72 -2.23 0.57
N THR A 42 -19.94 -2.31 1.88
CA THR A 42 -20.92 -1.44 2.57
C THR A 42 -20.27 -0.22 3.24
N THR A 43 -18.94 -0.21 3.34
CA THR A 43 -18.19 0.84 4.05
C THR A 43 -17.58 1.85 3.09
N VAL A 44 -17.07 1.41 1.93
CA VAL A 44 -16.38 2.25 0.95
C VAL A 44 -17.29 2.48 -0.25
N ALA A 45 -17.67 3.74 -0.48
CA ALA A 45 -18.49 4.10 -1.63
C ALA A 45 -17.69 4.11 -2.94
N TYR A 46 -16.46 4.60 -2.90
CA TYR A 46 -15.52 4.64 -4.03
C TYR A 46 -14.12 4.39 -3.51
N PRO A 47 -13.35 3.44 -4.09
CA PRO A 47 -11.96 3.22 -3.71
C PRO A 47 -11.08 4.42 -4.09
N PHE A 48 -9.95 4.55 -3.44
CA PHE A 48 -8.95 5.54 -3.83
C PHE A 48 -8.43 5.25 -5.24
N GLY A 49 -8.36 6.28 -6.06
CA GLY A 49 -7.94 6.15 -7.46
C GLY A 49 -9.10 5.90 -8.43
N TYR A 50 -10.31 5.59 -7.94
CA TYR A 50 -11.49 5.42 -8.78
C TYR A 50 -11.77 6.66 -9.63
N GLY A 51 -12.18 6.43 -10.86
CA GLY A 51 -12.61 7.48 -11.78
C GLY A 51 -13.54 6.93 -12.86
N ASP A 52 -14.54 7.73 -13.23
CA ASP A 52 -15.43 7.43 -14.34
C ASP A 52 -14.82 7.82 -15.69
N SER A 53 -15.14 7.04 -16.72
CA SER A 53 -14.79 7.33 -18.09
C SER A 53 -15.95 7.04 -19.03
N TYR A 54 -16.03 7.78 -20.13
CA TYR A 54 -16.99 7.51 -21.21
C TYR A 54 -16.56 6.35 -22.13
N THR A 55 -15.39 5.75 -21.84
CA THR A 55 -14.86 4.59 -22.57
C THR A 55 -14.26 3.60 -21.57
N THR A 56 -13.84 2.43 -22.04
CA THR A 56 -13.23 1.38 -21.24
C THR A 56 -11.80 1.13 -21.68
N PHE A 57 -10.95 0.72 -20.74
CA PHE A 57 -9.55 0.42 -21.00
C PHE A 57 -9.20 -1.01 -20.56
N ALA A 58 -8.21 -1.60 -21.21
CA ALA A 58 -7.61 -2.85 -20.78
C ALA A 58 -6.09 -2.71 -20.68
N TYR A 59 -5.54 -3.37 -19.67
CA TYR A 59 -4.10 -3.45 -19.42
C TYR A 59 -3.56 -4.79 -19.91
N SER A 60 -2.39 -4.78 -20.51
CA SER A 60 -1.70 -5.99 -20.98
C SER A 60 -0.18 -5.78 -21.04
N ASN A 61 0.58 -6.85 -21.23
CA ASN A 61 2.03 -6.82 -21.34
C ASN A 61 2.70 -6.11 -20.12
N PHE A 62 2.15 -6.36 -18.93
CA PHE A 62 2.74 -5.86 -17.70
C PHE A 62 4.10 -6.51 -17.49
N ASN A 63 5.13 -5.69 -17.30
CA ASN A 63 6.48 -6.13 -17.05
C ASN A 63 7.18 -5.16 -16.10
N VAL A 64 8.03 -5.67 -15.26
CA VAL A 64 8.88 -4.87 -14.36
C VAL A 64 10.33 -5.25 -14.57
N THR A 65 11.17 -4.25 -14.74
CA THR A 65 12.63 -4.42 -14.79
C THR A 65 13.25 -3.70 -13.60
N GLU A 66 14.21 -4.35 -12.98
CA GLU A 66 14.94 -3.83 -11.83
C GLU A 66 16.27 -3.20 -12.28
N SER A 67 16.61 -2.07 -11.65
CA SER A 67 17.93 -1.45 -11.67
C SER A 67 18.46 -1.29 -10.25
N ASP A 68 19.64 -0.70 -10.09
CA ASP A 68 20.25 -0.53 -8.76
C ASP A 68 19.34 0.33 -7.84
N ASP A 69 18.75 1.40 -8.37
CA ASP A 69 18.03 2.39 -7.57
C ASP A 69 16.51 2.38 -7.78
N ALA A 70 16.01 1.71 -8.82
CA ALA A 70 14.60 1.83 -9.21
C ALA A 70 14.06 0.56 -9.90
N PHE A 71 12.75 0.48 -9.97
CA PHE A 71 12.01 -0.41 -10.83
C PHE A 71 11.37 0.38 -11.97
N THR A 72 11.42 -0.14 -13.19
CA THR A 72 10.68 0.40 -14.32
C THR A 72 9.55 -0.53 -14.66
N VAL A 73 8.33 -0.05 -14.43
CA VAL A 73 7.10 -0.74 -14.81
C VAL A 73 6.70 -0.32 -16.21
N THR A 74 6.45 -1.30 -17.06
CA THR A 74 5.99 -1.10 -18.44
C THR A 74 4.72 -1.87 -18.66
N LEU A 75 3.70 -1.25 -19.23
CA LEU A 75 2.49 -1.96 -19.66
C LEU A 75 1.83 -1.25 -20.83
N LYS A 76 1.02 -2.02 -21.58
CA LYS A 76 0.21 -1.52 -22.69
C LYS A 76 -1.20 -1.23 -22.21
N VAL A 77 -1.69 -0.03 -22.46
CA VAL A 77 -3.06 0.41 -22.25
C VAL A 77 -3.78 0.47 -23.60
N THR A 78 -4.95 -0.17 -23.70
CA THR A 78 -5.78 -0.18 -24.90
C THR A 78 -7.15 0.38 -24.58
N ASN A 79 -7.62 1.37 -25.36
CA ASN A 79 -9.03 1.77 -25.31
C ASN A 79 -9.90 0.69 -25.97
N THR A 80 -10.67 -0.04 -25.17
CA THR A 80 -11.53 -1.14 -25.61
C THR A 80 -12.95 -0.69 -25.96
N GLY A 81 -13.30 0.56 -25.68
CA GLY A 81 -14.58 1.14 -26.04
C GLY A 81 -14.71 1.29 -27.57
N LYS A 82 -15.95 1.50 -28.02
CA LYS A 82 -16.26 1.53 -29.46
C LYS A 82 -16.55 2.94 -29.98
N THR A 83 -16.79 3.90 -29.10
CA THR A 83 -17.40 5.18 -29.48
C THR A 83 -16.54 6.39 -29.08
N PHE A 84 -16.02 6.39 -27.87
CA PHE A 84 -15.36 7.60 -27.33
C PHE A 84 -13.84 7.41 -27.19
N SER A 85 -13.13 8.46 -27.51
CA SER A 85 -11.73 8.59 -27.15
C SER A 85 -11.62 8.99 -25.66
N GLY A 86 -10.55 8.56 -24.99
CA GLY A 86 -10.34 8.87 -23.59
C GLY A 86 -8.88 8.76 -23.18
N LYS A 87 -8.58 9.18 -21.97
CA LYS A 87 -7.30 9.00 -21.30
C LYS A 87 -7.48 8.06 -20.13
N GLU A 88 -6.47 7.23 -19.89
CA GLU A 88 -6.42 6.35 -18.73
C GLU A 88 -5.31 6.80 -17.78
N THR A 89 -5.54 6.68 -16.47
CA THR A 89 -4.53 6.89 -15.45
C THR A 89 -4.14 5.55 -14.86
N VAL A 90 -3.00 5.02 -15.30
CA VAL A 90 -2.41 3.81 -14.74
C VAL A 90 -1.83 4.12 -13.37
N GLN A 91 -2.16 3.32 -12.38
CA GLN A 91 -1.69 3.44 -11.00
C GLN A 91 -0.89 2.18 -10.65
N ILE A 92 0.29 2.36 -10.07
CA ILE A 92 1.14 1.27 -9.60
C ILE A 92 1.12 1.27 -8.10
N TYR A 93 0.73 0.13 -7.54
CA TYR A 93 0.72 -0.12 -6.11
C TYR A 93 1.74 -1.20 -5.77
N PHE A 94 2.24 -1.15 -4.55
CA PHE A 94 3.02 -2.24 -3.99
C PHE A 94 2.49 -2.66 -2.63
N GLN A 95 2.84 -3.88 -2.23
CA GLN A 95 2.67 -4.38 -0.88
C GLN A 95 4.02 -4.87 -0.36
N SER A 96 4.40 -4.38 0.80
CA SER A 96 5.57 -4.87 1.55
C SER A 96 5.25 -6.19 2.28
N PRO A 97 6.25 -7.04 2.55
CA PRO A 97 6.07 -8.14 3.47
C PRO A 97 5.77 -7.61 4.88
N TYR A 98 4.94 -8.34 5.64
CA TYR A 98 4.71 -8.07 7.05
C TYR A 98 5.35 -9.18 7.88
N THR A 99 6.53 -8.91 8.40
CA THR A 99 7.48 -9.89 8.90
C THR A 99 7.36 -10.12 10.41
N ALA A 100 8.05 -11.14 10.92
CA ALA A 100 8.19 -11.33 12.37
C ALA A 100 8.98 -10.19 13.03
N TYR A 101 9.93 -9.61 12.29
CA TYR A 101 10.68 -8.43 12.72
C TYR A 101 9.75 -7.23 12.92
N ASP A 102 8.87 -6.94 11.95
CA ASP A 102 7.90 -5.85 12.03
C ASP A 102 7.01 -5.99 13.27
N LYS A 103 6.46 -7.19 13.46
CA LYS A 103 5.58 -7.50 14.60
C LYS A 103 6.27 -7.32 15.94
N ALA A 104 7.53 -7.73 16.04
CA ALA A 104 8.32 -7.60 17.26
C ALA A 104 8.70 -6.15 17.58
N ASN A 105 8.80 -5.29 16.55
CA ASN A 105 9.24 -3.90 16.68
C ASN A 105 8.09 -2.88 16.51
N GLY A 106 6.83 -3.34 16.41
CA GLY A 106 5.67 -2.46 16.29
C GLY A 106 5.63 -1.68 14.97
N ILE A 107 6.20 -2.26 13.90
CA ILE A 107 6.17 -1.67 12.57
C ILE A 107 4.89 -2.14 11.86
N GLU A 108 4.16 -1.21 11.29
CA GLU A 108 2.90 -1.46 10.61
C GLU A 108 3.09 -1.44 9.09
N LYS A 109 2.29 -2.25 8.37
CA LYS A 109 2.30 -2.34 6.91
C LYS A 109 0.88 -2.23 6.36
N ALA A 110 0.74 -1.52 5.24
CA ALA A 110 -0.54 -1.45 4.53
C ALA A 110 -0.67 -2.57 3.48
N ALA A 111 -1.90 -2.97 3.19
CA ALA A 111 -2.18 -3.98 2.16
C ALA A 111 -1.81 -3.51 0.75
N ALA A 112 -1.85 -2.21 0.50
CA ALA A 112 -1.37 -1.61 -0.74
C ALA A 112 -0.95 -0.16 -0.52
N GLU A 113 0.12 0.26 -1.22
CA GLU A 113 0.60 1.63 -1.23
C GLU A 113 0.85 2.09 -2.66
N LEU A 114 0.31 3.27 -3.03
CA LEU A 114 0.56 3.86 -4.35
C LEU A 114 2.02 4.32 -4.41
N CYS A 115 2.76 3.83 -5.40
CA CYS A 115 4.17 4.17 -5.59
C CYS A 115 4.49 4.81 -6.94
N GLY A 116 3.53 4.85 -7.86
CA GLY A 116 3.72 5.50 -9.15
C GLY A 116 2.43 5.60 -9.95
N PHE A 117 2.37 6.55 -10.86
CA PHE A 117 1.26 6.65 -11.81
C PHE A 117 1.70 7.35 -13.10
N ALA A 118 0.98 7.06 -14.18
CA ALA A 118 1.12 7.79 -15.45
C ALA A 118 -0.23 7.89 -16.15
N LYS A 119 -0.41 8.96 -16.90
CA LYS A 119 -1.61 9.17 -17.68
C LYS A 119 -1.29 9.04 -19.18
N THR A 120 -2.11 8.25 -19.88
CA THR A 120 -1.96 8.10 -21.34
C THR A 120 -2.28 9.40 -22.08
N ASP A 121 -1.87 9.47 -23.32
CA ASP A 121 -2.46 10.39 -24.26
C ASP A 121 -3.93 10.06 -24.54
N VAL A 122 -4.61 10.86 -25.37
CA VAL A 122 -5.99 10.55 -25.79
C VAL A 122 -5.97 9.36 -26.74
N LEU A 123 -6.50 8.23 -26.28
CA LEU A 123 -6.62 7.02 -27.09
C LEU A 123 -7.99 6.96 -27.79
N ALA A 124 -7.98 6.89 -29.11
CA ALA A 124 -9.17 6.61 -29.90
C ALA A 124 -9.66 5.16 -29.65
N PRO A 125 -10.91 4.81 -29.95
CA PRO A 125 -11.40 3.44 -29.92
C PRO A 125 -10.46 2.46 -30.62
N GLY A 126 -10.01 1.43 -29.91
CA GLY A 126 -9.06 0.41 -30.39
C GLY A 126 -7.58 0.84 -30.38
N ALA A 127 -7.28 2.10 -30.12
CA ALA A 127 -5.90 2.57 -30.01
C ALA A 127 -5.24 2.13 -28.69
N SER A 128 -3.93 2.01 -28.71
CA SER A 128 -3.13 1.59 -27.55
C SER A 128 -1.90 2.46 -27.39
N GLU A 129 -1.44 2.56 -26.16
CA GLU A 129 -0.17 3.20 -25.78
C GLU A 129 0.58 2.31 -24.80
N THR A 130 1.90 2.33 -24.87
CA THR A 130 2.74 1.71 -23.85
C THR A 130 3.21 2.80 -22.90
N VAL A 131 2.88 2.67 -21.62
CA VAL A 131 3.34 3.56 -20.56
C VAL A 131 4.52 2.96 -19.82
N ASN A 132 5.45 3.81 -19.40
CA ASN A 132 6.58 3.45 -18.54
C ASN A 132 6.51 4.29 -17.28
N ILE A 133 6.59 3.65 -16.12
CA ILE A 133 6.51 4.28 -14.81
C ILE A 133 7.73 3.85 -14.01
N THR A 134 8.53 4.82 -13.58
CA THR A 134 9.67 4.55 -12.70
C THR A 134 9.23 4.64 -11.26
N VAL A 135 9.54 3.62 -10.48
CA VAL A 135 9.33 3.54 -9.03
C VAL A 135 10.71 3.48 -8.37
N ASP A 136 11.05 4.50 -7.62
CA ASP A 136 12.30 4.53 -6.86
C ASP A 136 12.27 3.48 -5.74
N LYS A 137 13.38 2.77 -5.50
CA LYS A 137 13.47 1.80 -4.41
C LYS A 137 13.27 2.43 -3.03
N SER A 138 13.48 3.73 -2.92
CA SER A 138 13.20 4.47 -1.68
C SER A 138 11.72 4.49 -1.30
N GLU A 139 10.79 4.22 -2.25
CA GLU A 139 9.37 4.10 -1.95
C GLU A 139 9.04 2.87 -1.09
N LEU A 140 9.90 1.83 -1.12
CA LEU A 140 9.71 0.59 -0.38
C LEU A 140 10.14 0.66 1.09
N ARG A 141 10.82 1.75 1.46
CA ARG A 141 11.35 1.90 2.81
C ARG A 141 10.25 2.13 3.84
N THR A 142 10.44 1.52 4.99
CA THR A 142 9.60 1.72 6.18
C THR A 142 10.45 2.30 7.31
N TYR A 143 9.90 3.19 8.12
CA TYR A 143 10.62 3.72 9.27
C TYR A 143 10.46 2.80 10.48
N ASP A 144 11.58 2.30 11.00
CA ASP A 144 11.64 1.55 12.26
C ASP A 144 11.99 2.50 13.42
N ALA A 145 10.99 2.88 14.19
CA ALA A 145 11.16 3.81 15.30
C ALA A 145 11.76 3.16 16.56
N ASN A 146 11.63 1.85 16.70
CA ASN A 146 11.90 1.18 17.99
C ASN A 146 13.26 0.49 18.04
N ASN A 147 13.70 -0.15 16.95
CA ASN A 147 14.93 -0.93 16.94
C ASN A 147 16.04 -0.28 16.10
N ALA A 148 15.89 -0.24 14.76
CA ALA A 148 16.92 0.33 13.88
C ALA A 148 16.98 1.87 13.96
N LYS A 149 15.88 2.52 14.33
CA LYS A 149 15.72 3.99 14.44
C LYS A 149 16.06 4.73 13.16
N THR A 150 15.77 4.09 12.05
CA THR A 150 16.02 4.59 10.70
C THR A 150 15.06 3.95 9.70
N TYR A 151 15.18 4.31 8.42
CA TYR A 151 14.47 3.60 7.36
C TYR A 151 15.09 2.25 7.07
N ILE A 152 14.23 1.26 6.89
CA ILE A 152 14.60 -0.12 6.57
C ILE A 152 13.88 -0.58 5.30
N VAL A 153 14.43 -1.61 4.65
CA VAL A 153 13.73 -2.41 3.63
C VAL A 153 13.71 -3.86 4.12
N ASP A 154 12.53 -4.40 4.31
CA ASP A 154 12.35 -5.72 4.91
C ASP A 154 12.83 -6.84 4.01
N ALA A 155 13.25 -7.95 4.62
CA ALA A 155 13.42 -9.20 3.90
C ALA A 155 12.06 -9.85 3.63
N GLY A 156 11.86 -10.33 2.40
CA GLY A 156 10.63 -11.02 2.01
C GLY A 156 10.12 -10.64 0.64
N ASP A 157 8.91 -11.07 0.35
CA ASP A 157 8.25 -10.89 -0.93
C ASP A 157 7.47 -9.56 -0.98
N TYR A 158 7.82 -8.73 -1.93
CA TYR A 158 7.11 -7.51 -2.32
C TYR A 158 6.28 -7.81 -3.56
N TYR A 159 5.05 -7.33 -3.59
CA TYR A 159 4.17 -7.48 -4.74
C TYR A 159 3.91 -6.11 -5.37
N PHE A 160 4.18 -5.98 -6.65
CA PHE A 160 3.84 -4.80 -7.45
C PHE A 160 2.66 -5.13 -8.36
N THR A 161 1.74 -4.21 -8.50
CA THR A 161 0.59 -4.37 -9.39
C THR A 161 0.20 -3.08 -10.08
N ALA A 162 -0.23 -3.19 -11.34
CA ALA A 162 -0.94 -2.13 -12.02
C ALA A 162 -2.45 -2.30 -11.79
N ALA A 163 -3.11 -1.21 -11.42
CA ALA A 163 -4.54 -1.22 -11.14
C ALA A 163 -5.22 0.10 -11.51
N THR A 164 -6.53 0.09 -11.59
CA THR A 164 -7.36 1.30 -11.81
C THR A 164 -7.66 2.04 -10.52
N ASP A 165 -7.55 1.33 -9.39
CA ASP A 165 -7.80 1.86 -8.04
C ASP A 165 -7.16 0.95 -6.98
N SER A 166 -7.21 1.38 -5.72
CA SER A 166 -6.60 0.68 -4.59
C SER A 166 -7.23 -0.68 -4.30
N HIS A 167 -8.52 -0.84 -4.53
CA HIS A 167 -9.23 -2.09 -4.24
C HIS A 167 -8.88 -3.16 -5.27
N ASN A 168 -8.88 -2.80 -6.55
CA ASN A 168 -8.37 -3.66 -7.61
C ASN A 168 -6.92 -4.09 -7.35
N ALA A 169 -6.07 -3.17 -6.85
CA ALA A 169 -4.70 -3.48 -6.50
C ALA A 169 -4.62 -4.58 -5.43
N VAL A 170 -5.40 -4.48 -4.36
CA VAL A 170 -5.42 -5.50 -3.29
C VAL A 170 -5.98 -6.82 -3.82
N ASN A 171 -7.03 -6.81 -4.63
CA ASN A 171 -7.56 -8.04 -5.23
C ASN A 171 -6.54 -8.73 -6.14
N ASN A 172 -5.79 -7.97 -6.95
CA ASN A 172 -4.71 -8.53 -7.79
C ASN A 172 -3.63 -9.20 -6.92
N ILE A 173 -3.19 -8.55 -5.85
CA ILE A 173 -2.17 -9.08 -4.93
C ILE A 173 -2.69 -10.32 -4.19
N LEU A 174 -3.92 -10.30 -3.71
CA LEU A 174 -4.57 -11.45 -3.07
C LEU A 174 -4.66 -12.64 -4.03
N ALA A 175 -5.04 -12.41 -5.29
CA ALA A 175 -5.05 -13.44 -6.32
C ALA A 175 -3.65 -14.05 -6.56
N ALA A 176 -2.61 -13.21 -6.60
CA ALA A 176 -1.22 -13.68 -6.72
C ALA A 176 -0.76 -14.49 -5.50
N LYS A 177 -1.36 -14.27 -4.33
CA LYS A 177 -1.17 -15.08 -3.11
C LYS A 177 -2.06 -16.34 -3.08
N GLY A 178 -2.89 -16.58 -4.11
CA GLY A 178 -3.73 -17.76 -4.25
C GLY A 178 -5.14 -17.65 -3.66
N TYR A 179 -5.58 -16.45 -3.29
CA TYR A 179 -6.95 -16.21 -2.85
C TYR A 179 -7.88 -15.98 -4.05
N THR A 180 -9.09 -16.49 -3.95
CA THR A 180 -10.17 -16.31 -4.94
C THR A 180 -11.49 -16.06 -4.23
N VAL A 181 -12.48 -15.56 -4.96
CA VAL A 181 -13.85 -15.44 -4.43
C VAL A 181 -14.35 -16.77 -3.90
N GLU A 182 -14.07 -17.85 -4.64
CA GLU A 182 -14.52 -19.21 -4.29
C GLU A 182 -13.85 -19.71 -3.00
N ASN A 183 -12.51 -19.71 -2.91
CA ASN A 183 -11.81 -20.30 -1.77
C ASN A 183 -11.88 -19.44 -0.49
N THR A 184 -12.28 -18.18 -0.63
CA THR A 184 -12.56 -17.29 0.51
C THR A 184 -14.04 -17.29 0.92
N ASN A 185 -14.90 -18.13 0.29
CA ASN A 185 -16.34 -18.17 0.52
C ASN A 185 -17.02 -16.80 0.36
N GLY A 186 -16.63 -16.04 -0.67
CA GLY A 186 -17.18 -14.73 -0.98
C GLY A 186 -16.69 -13.59 -0.09
N ARG A 187 -15.63 -13.78 0.72
CA ARG A 187 -14.99 -12.69 1.46
C ARG A 187 -14.19 -11.77 0.53
N MET A 188 -13.57 -12.33 -0.49
CA MET A 188 -13.00 -11.58 -1.59
C MET A 188 -14.14 -11.06 -2.50
N THR A 189 -14.15 -9.78 -2.82
CA THR A 189 -15.25 -9.13 -3.54
C THR A 189 -15.28 -9.48 -5.03
N GLU A 190 -14.10 -9.70 -5.61
CA GLU A 190 -13.90 -10.08 -7.01
C GLU A 190 -12.55 -10.80 -7.17
N ASP A 191 -12.42 -11.63 -8.19
CA ASP A 191 -11.14 -12.26 -8.52
C ASP A 191 -10.20 -11.20 -9.14
N GLY A 192 -8.97 -11.18 -8.64
CA GLY A 192 -7.95 -10.28 -9.15
C GLY A 192 -7.26 -10.79 -10.42
N ASN A 193 -6.53 -9.92 -11.08
CA ASN A 193 -5.78 -10.24 -12.29
C ASN A 193 -4.29 -10.46 -11.96
N THR A 194 -3.87 -11.73 -11.95
CA THR A 194 -2.47 -12.11 -11.66
C THR A 194 -1.50 -11.72 -12.78
N ASP A 195 -1.96 -11.49 -14.01
CA ASP A 195 -1.12 -11.06 -15.13
C ASP A 195 -0.62 -9.60 -14.95
N LEU A 196 -1.22 -8.86 -14.00
CA LEU A 196 -0.83 -7.50 -13.63
C LEU A 196 -0.03 -7.44 -12.34
N VAL A 197 0.49 -8.58 -11.86
CA VAL A 197 1.28 -8.66 -10.63
C VAL A 197 2.69 -9.15 -10.92
N TRP A 198 3.66 -8.49 -10.34
CA TRP A 198 5.05 -8.92 -10.32
C TRP A 198 5.56 -9.00 -8.88
N LYS A 199 6.25 -10.08 -8.58
CA LYS A 199 6.83 -10.33 -7.27
C LYS A 199 8.33 -10.08 -7.28
N TRP A 200 8.79 -9.26 -6.36
CA TRP A 200 10.20 -9.06 -6.05
C TRP A 200 10.51 -9.61 -4.67
N THR A 201 11.63 -10.32 -4.54
CA THR A 201 12.06 -10.85 -3.25
C THR A 201 13.33 -10.13 -2.82
N ASN A 202 13.30 -9.52 -1.64
CA ASN A 202 14.49 -9.04 -0.95
C ASN A 202 14.96 -10.11 0.04
N ASP A 203 16.17 -10.62 -0.15
CA ASP A 203 16.67 -11.76 0.64
C ASP A 203 17.08 -11.38 2.07
N THR A 204 17.38 -10.11 2.33
CA THR A 204 17.94 -9.67 3.60
C THR A 204 17.32 -8.36 4.08
N LEU A 205 17.12 -8.25 5.40
CA LEU A 205 16.73 -6.96 6.02
C LEU A 205 17.85 -5.94 5.81
N ASP A 206 17.54 -4.85 5.12
CA ASP A 206 18.44 -3.73 4.91
C ASP A 206 18.10 -2.59 5.89
N THR A 207 19.03 -2.27 6.76
CA THR A 207 18.93 -1.17 7.75
C THR A 207 19.95 -0.06 7.46
N THR A 208 20.61 -0.10 6.31
CA THR A 208 21.77 0.77 6.01
C THR A 208 21.58 1.66 4.80
N THR A 209 21.03 1.16 3.71
CA THR A 209 20.90 1.90 2.44
C THR A 209 20.16 3.23 2.63
N PHE A 210 19.11 3.26 3.42
CA PHE A 210 18.32 4.46 3.68
C PHE A 210 18.51 5.04 5.09
N SER A 211 19.67 4.76 5.72
CA SER A 211 19.97 5.24 7.08
C SER A 211 20.52 6.68 7.13
N THR A 212 20.82 7.25 5.98
CA THR A 212 21.29 8.64 5.87
C THR A 212 20.47 9.44 4.89
N GLY A 213 20.29 10.72 5.16
CA GLY A 213 19.67 11.66 4.22
C GLY A 213 20.60 12.02 3.06
N ALA A 214 20.08 12.72 2.06
CA ALA A 214 20.83 13.15 0.86
C ALA A 214 22.08 14.01 1.18
N ASN A 215 22.12 14.64 2.34
CA ASN A 215 23.27 15.43 2.83
C ASN A 215 24.28 14.61 3.65
N GLY A 216 24.12 13.28 3.72
CA GLY A 216 24.96 12.37 4.50
C GLY A 216 24.71 12.38 6.00
N THR A 217 23.72 13.13 6.48
CA THR A 217 23.36 13.14 7.92
C THR A 217 22.58 11.88 8.26
N ALA A 218 22.90 11.24 9.37
CA ALA A 218 22.18 10.09 9.87
C ALA A 218 20.70 10.44 10.13
N ILE A 219 19.79 9.56 9.68
CA ILE A 219 18.38 9.68 9.97
C ILE A 219 18.13 9.24 11.41
N THR A 220 17.41 10.08 12.17
CA THR A 220 17.05 9.81 13.56
C THR A 220 15.57 10.10 13.76
N ASN A 221 14.98 9.54 14.81
CA ASN A 221 13.61 9.86 15.18
C ASN A 221 13.53 11.26 15.80
N LEU A 222 13.18 12.27 15.00
CA LEU A 222 13.01 13.65 15.48
C LEU A 222 11.78 13.82 16.39
N PHE A 223 10.87 12.86 16.39
CA PHE A 223 9.62 12.87 17.17
C PHE A 223 9.63 11.88 18.34
N ASP A 224 10.80 11.36 18.72
CA ASP A 224 10.91 10.39 19.81
C ASP A 224 10.36 10.94 21.14
N GLU A 225 10.53 12.24 21.40
CA GLU A 225 9.98 12.90 22.58
C GLU A 225 8.47 13.21 22.48
N ALA A 226 7.90 13.10 21.29
CA ALA A 226 6.47 13.29 21.04
C ALA A 226 5.67 11.98 21.10
N ASP A 227 6.33 10.87 21.39
CA ASP A 227 5.68 9.57 21.59
C ASP A 227 4.66 9.66 22.75
N PRO A 228 3.37 9.42 22.53
CA PRO A 228 2.35 9.47 23.59
C PRO A 228 2.65 8.50 24.71
N ASN A 229 3.28 7.36 24.42
CA ASN A 229 3.66 6.38 25.46
C ASN A 229 4.75 6.90 26.39
N LYS A 230 5.50 7.91 25.96
CA LYS A 230 6.54 8.58 26.78
C LYS A 230 6.02 9.79 27.51
N SER A 231 4.97 10.45 26.99
CA SER A 231 4.46 11.73 27.52
C SER A 231 3.07 11.64 28.15
N SER A 232 2.41 10.48 28.07
CA SER A 232 1.12 10.22 28.72
C SER A 232 1.31 9.93 30.21
N SER A 233 0.39 10.44 31.06
CA SER A 233 0.29 10.05 32.47
C SER A 233 -0.16 8.61 32.66
N GLU A 234 -0.72 8.00 31.60
CA GLU A 234 -1.21 6.63 31.55
C GLU A 234 -0.46 5.84 30.46
N PRO A 235 0.79 5.41 30.70
CA PRO A 235 1.56 4.65 29.73
C PRO A 235 0.86 3.36 29.35
N GLY A 236 0.71 3.09 28.06
CA GLY A 236 0.15 1.83 27.55
C GLY A 236 -1.34 1.87 27.18
N GLU A 237 -2.04 3.01 27.37
CA GLU A 237 -3.43 3.13 26.95
C GLU A 237 -3.61 3.35 25.42
N VAL A 238 -2.58 3.79 24.70
CA VAL A 238 -2.69 4.03 23.27
C VAL A 238 -2.42 2.75 22.50
N THR A 239 -3.46 2.16 21.98
CA THR A 239 -3.36 0.99 21.09
C THR A 239 -3.47 1.45 19.64
N TRP A 240 -2.41 1.21 18.86
CA TRP A 240 -2.40 1.48 17.44
C TRP A 240 -3.12 0.37 16.67
N LEU A 241 -3.77 0.74 15.59
CA LEU A 241 -4.34 -0.23 14.67
C LEU A 241 -3.22 -0.98 13.96
N SER A 242 -3.25 -2.30 14.03
CA SER A 242 -2.36 -3.15 13.26
C SER A 242 -3.10 -4.37 12.72
N PRO A 243 -2.64 -4.98 11.62
CA PRO A 243 -3.17 -6.26 11.14
C PRO A 243 -3.12 -7.37 12.21
N VAL A 244 -2.19 -7.27 13.16
CA VAL A 244 -2.00 -8.27 14.25
C VAL A 244 -2.73 -7.88 15.53
N SER A 245 -2.78 -6.59 15.86
CA SER A 245 -3.30 -6.09 17.14
C SER A 245 -4.64 -5.37 17.02
N TYR A 246 -5.33 -5.58 15.92
CA TYR A 246 -6.59 -4.91 15.63
C TYR A 246 -7.63 -5.18 16.73
N THR A 247 -7.75 -4.26 17.67
CA THR A 247 -8.83 -4.25 18.64
C THR A 247 -9.95 -3.37 18.12
N HIS A 248 -11.19 -3.82 18.24
CA HIS A 248 -12.36 -3.03 17.90
C HIS A 248 -12.27 -1.64 18.55
N LEU A 249 -12.23 -0.59 17.75
CA LEU A 249 -12.77 0.68 18.18
C LEU A 249 -14.29 0.50 18.23
N THR A 250 -14.82 0.19 19.39
CA THR A 250 -16.23 0.46 19.69
C THR A 250 -16.38 1.97 19.71
N LEU A 251 -17.02 2.50 18.68
CA LEU A 251 -17.58 3.85 18.72
C LEU A 251 -18.69 3.93 19.78
#